data_372d4c883c3994681b0240631f48bfbe
#
_entry.id   372d4c883c3994681b0240631f48bfbe
#
_cell.length_a   1.000
_cell.length_b   1.000
_cell.length_c   1.000
_cell.angle_alpha   90.00
_cell.angle_beta   90.00
_cell.angle_gamma   90.00
#
_symmetry.space_group_name_H-M   'P 1'
#
loop_
_entity.id
_entity.type
_entity.pdbx_description
1 polymer ?
#
loop_
_entity_poly.entity_id
_entity_poly.type
_entity_poly.pdbx_seq_one_letter_code
_entity_poly.pdbx_strand_id
1 'polypeptide(L)'
;MKRPDGAATYYVIVATEALSLIGSQTSGLAVGIAVFRLTGHATPIALVSVFLAAPWIVLGGLGGALADRFDRRSLMLTANLGYAVASGLLLLAFVSGAFRLWELYALTLANGVFGVVEAPALQASVAMLVPDRHRDRANAIQQLSYPGAVVLAAAFAGVLYAAVGVAGAIVVDLFTFMVAVAVLLAVRIPMPEPGAESRSAGSGLWRQSLDGLRYLAAAPTLLALCIYISLISATAGGFFWALMTPYVLDRVHSTTTLGLVVGTGFSGAIAGALAMAAWGGTRPRIHTVMASTLLAGVGISLTGLARSAVPLAASLFLLTFVIPFANAALSSIFQGRVAPGLQGRVFAAMGQLGALLAPLASLTAGPLADRVFEPAVARPGWRAVAWAVGAAPGAGIGLMYVIAGLWMVGLTAAFYASPAVRRVEAAPPDHPTAAGAASA
;
A
#
# COMPACT_ATOMS: atom_id res chain seq x y z
N MET A 1 21.60 -10.99 33.23
CA MET A 1 21.44 -10.65 31.80
C MET A 1 21.22 -9.15 31.70
N LYS A 2 22.10 -8.39 31.02
CA LYS A 2 21.92 -6.96 30.76
C LYS A 2 20.58 -6.78 30.00
N ARG A 3 19.72 -5.85 30.46
CA ARG A 3 18.50 -5.46 29.71
C ARG A 3 18.99 -5.01 28.31
N PRO A 4 18.48 -5.59 27.21
CA PRO A 4 18.79 -5.07 25.90
C PRO A 4 18.35 -3.61 25.85
N ASP A 5 19.20 -2.73 25.32
CA ASP A 5 18.85 -1.33 25.10
C ASP A 5 17.55 -1.28 24.30
N GLY A 6 16.59 -0.40 24.66
CA GLY A 6 15.30 -0.34 23.99
C GLY A 6 15.38 -0.22 22.47
N ALA A 7 16.43 0.47 21.97
CA ALA A 7 16.72 0.57 20.55
C ALA A 7 17.08 -0.79 19.91
N ALA A 8 17.87 -1.64 20.57
CA ALA A 8 18.21 -2.96 20.05
C ALA A 8 16.95 -3.84 19.95
N THR A 9 16.08 -3.79 20.96
CA THR A 9 14.78 -4.45 20.96
C THR A 9 13.91 -4.01 19.78
N TYR A 10 13.85 -2.71 19.52
CA TYR A 10 13.11 -2.16 18.39
C TYR A 10 13.65 -2.69 17.05
N TYR A 11 14.96 -2.64 16.82
CA TYR A 11 15.53 -3.11 15.56
C TYR A 11 15.33 -4.62 15.34
N VAL A 12 15.34 -5.42 16.41
CA VAL A 12 15.02 -6.85 16.32
C VAL A 12 13.55 -7.05 15.89
N ILE A 13 12.62 -6.32 16.49
CA ILE A 13 11.20 -6.38 16.10
C ILE A 13 11.03 -5.98 14.62
N VAL A 14 11.56 -4.83 14.22
CA VAL A 14 11.42 -4.35 12.83
C VAL A 14 12.07 -5.30 11.82
N ALA A 15 13.24 -5.86 12.14
CA ALA A 15 13.88 -6.85 11.27
C ALA A 15 13.04 -8.13 11.13
N THR A 16 12.42 -8.57 12.22
CA THR A 16 11.54 -9.74 12.22
C THR A 16 10.25 -9.47 11.45
N GLU A 17 9.64 -8.31 11.63
CA GLU A 17 8.47 -7.89 10.86
C GLU A 17 8.80 -7.73 9.36
N ALA A 18 9.98 -7.20 9.02
CA ALA A 18 10.44 -7.14 7.64
C ALA A 18 10.63 -8.55 7.03
N LEU A 19 11.15 -9.50 7.80
CA LEU A 19 11.26 -10.91 7.38
C LEU A 19 9.89 -11.54 7.17
N SER A 20 8.95 -11.31 8.09
CA SER A 20 7.57 -11.76 7.98
C SER A 20 6.89 -11.18 6.73
N LEU A 21 7.12 -9.88 6.47
CA LEU A 21 6.61 -9.21 5.29
C LEU A 21 7.19 -9.80 3.98
N ILE A 22 8.46 -10.20 3.94
CA ILE A 22 9.07 -10.91 2.80
C ILE A 22 8.34 -12.25 2.58
N GLY A 23 8.08 -13.01 3.64
CA GLY A 23 7.32 -14.26 3.58
C GLY A 23 5.92 -14.04 2.98
N SER A 24 5.18 -13.07 3.51
CA SER A 24 3.81 -12.76 3.09
C SER A 24 3.74 -12.25 1.65
N GLN A 25 4.68 -11.42 1.21
CA GLN A 25 4.73 -10.97 -0.18
C GLN A 25 5.10 -12.11 -1.13
N THR A 26 5.99 -13.04 -0.71
CA THR A 26 6.34 -14.24 -1.47
C THR A 26 5.14 -15.17 -1.62
N SER A 27 4.46 -15.47 -0.52
CA SER A 27 3.25 -16.29 -0.48
C SER A 27 2.11 -15.65 -1.28
N GLY A 28 1.87 -14.34 -1.09
CA GLY A 28 0.83 -13.60 -1.80
C GLY A 28 1.01 -13.64 -3.32
N LEU A 29 2.24 -13.46 -3.82
CA LEU A 29 2.54 -13.56 -5.25
C LEU A 29 2.36 -15.00 -5.75
N ALA A 30 2.82 -16.00 -5.00
CA ALA A 30 2.66 -17.42 -5.34
C ALA A 30 1.19 -17.85 -5.38
N VAL A 31 0.38 -17.42 -4.41
CA VAL A 31 -1.08 -17.64 -4.38
C VAL A 31 -1.76 -16.94 -5.56
N GLY A 32 -1.39 -15.70 -5.86
CA GLY A 32 -1.91 -14.97 -7.03
C GLY A 32 -1.63 -15.74 -8.34
N ILE A 33 -0.41 -16.26 -8.53
CA ILE A 33 -0.05 -17.10 -9.68
C ILE A 33 -0.89 -18.38 -9.71
N ALA A 34 -1.03 -19.08 -8.57
CA ALA A 34 -1.80 -20.32 -8.49
C ALA A 34 -3.27 -20.10 -8.83
N VAL A 35 -3.89 -19.05 -8.25
CA VAL A 35 -5.30 -18.68 -8.50
C VAL A 35 -5.52 -18.34 -9.98
N PHE A 36 -4.62 -17.55 -10.57
CA PHE A 36 -4.73 -17.21 -11.99
C PHE A 36 -4.62 -18.45 -12.88
N ARG A 37 -3.68 -19.35 -12.60
CA ARG A 37 -3.55 -20.61 -13.35
C ARG A 37 -4.73 -21.56 -13.18
N LEU A 38 -5.38 -21.58 -12.01
CA LEU A 38 -6.54 -22.41 -11.74
C LEU A 38 -7.83 -21.88 -12.38
N THR A 39 -7.97 -20.56 -12.44
CA THR A 39 -9.24 -19.93 -12.86
C THR A 39 -9.20 -19.36 -14.27
N GLY A 40 -8.03 -18.98 -14.77
CA GLY A 40 -7.87 -18.26 -16.03
C GLY A 40 -8.45 -16.83 -16.00
N HIS A 41 -8.83 -16.32 -14.82
CA HIS A 41 -9.52 -15.05 -14.67
C HIS A 41 -8.80 -14.08 -13.73
N ALA A 42 -8.84 -12.79 -14.04
CA ALA A 42 -8.28 -11.73 -13.20
C ALA A 42 -9.20 -11.35 -12.02
N THR A 43 -10.51 -11.56 -12.15
CA THR A 43 -11.51 -11.23 -11.12
C THR A 43 -11.20 -11.86 -9.75
N PRO A 44 -10.85 -13.14 -9.62
CA PRO A 44 -10.54 -13.73 -8.32
C PRO A 44 -9.36 -13.06 -7.62
N ILE A 45 -8.34 -12.61 -8.35
CA ILE A 45 -7.17 -11.93 -7.78
C ILE A 45 -7.55 -10.51 -7.36
N ALA A 46 -8.32 -9.81 -8.17
CA ALA A 46 -8.81 -8.46 -7.83
C ALA A 46 -9.66 -8.47 -6.55
N LEU A 47 -10.48 -9.52 -6.35
CA LEU A 47 -11.27 -9.70 -5.12
C LEU A 47 -10.39 -9.90 -3.87
N VAL A 48 -9.24 -10.56 -3.95
CA VAL A 48 -8.30 -10.67 -2.83
C VAL A 48 -7.93 -9.29 -2.29
N SER A 49 -7.63 -8.33 -3.17
CA SER A 49 -7.32 -6.95 -2.76
C SER A 49 -8.50 -6.26 -2.05
N VAL A 50 -9.72 -6.54 -2.49
CA VAL A 50 -10.95 -6.00 -1.87
C VAL A 50 -11.13 -6.55 -0.46
N PHE A 51 -11.03 -7.88 -0.29
CA PHE A 51 -11.20 -8.52 1.02
C PHE A 51 -10.09 -8.13 2.00
N LEU A 52 -8.86 -7.91 1.52
CA LEU A 52 -7.76 -7.41 2.34
C LEU A 52 -7.99 -5.97 2.83
N ALA A 53 -8.52 -5.11 1.96
CA ALA A 53 -8.71 -3.69 2.27
C ALA A 53 -10.00 -3.40 3.04
N ALA A 54 -11.03 -4.26 2.93
CA ALA A 54 -12.33 -4.03 3.56
C ALA A 54 -12.27 -3.78 5.09
N PRO A 55 -11.49 -4.56 5.88
CA PRO A 55 -11.36 -4.29 7.32
C PRO A 55 -10.72 -2.94 7.63
N TRP A 56 -9.78 -2.48 6.83
CA TRP A 56 -9.15 -1.16 7.02
C TRP A 56 -10.13 -0.01 6.85
N ILE A 57 -11.09 -0.15 5.92
CA ILE A 57 -12.12 0.86 5.71
C ILE A 57 -13.12 0.87 6.87
N VAL A 58 -13.55 -0.31 7.31
CA VAL A 58 -14.60 -0.45 8.34
C VAL A 58 -14.05 -0.27 9.74
N LEU A 59 -12.87 -0.84 10.03
CA LEU A 59 -12.31 -0.95 11.38
C LEU A 59 -11.07 -0.08 11.59
N GLY A 60 -10.53 0.60 10.56
CA GLY A 60 -9.26 1.33 10.64
C GLY A 60 -9.20 2.35 11.78
N GLY A 61 -10.30 3.04 12.06
CA GLY A 61 -10.40 3.94 13.21
C GLY A 61 -10.33 3.25 14.59
N LEU A 62 -10.63 1.95 14.66
CA LEU A 62 -10.59 1.18 15.90
C LEU A 62 -9.18 0.69 16.23
N GLY A 63 -8.34 0.47 15.21
CA GLY A 63 -6.98 -0.06 15.39
C GLY A 63 -6.11 0.80 16.29
N GLY A 64 -6.11 2.11 16.08
CA GLY A 64 -5.41 3.07 16.94
C GLY A 64 -5.90 3.02 18.38
N ALA A 65 -7.21 2.98 18.59
CA ALA A 65 -7.80 2.90 19.93
C ALA A 65 -7.48 1.61 20.66
N LEU A 66 -7.41 0.50 19.94
CA LEU A 66 -6.99 -0.77 20.51
C LEU A 66 -5.51 -0.73 20.90
N ALA A 67 -4.65 -0.13 20.06
CA ALA A 67 -3.23 0.06 20.34
C ALA A 67 -2.96 0.97 21.56
N ASP A 68 -3.88 1.89 21.87
CA ASP A 68 -3.79 2.75 23.06
C ASP A 68 -4.29 2.09 24.33
N ARG A 69 -5.23 1.12 24.22
CA ARG A 69 -5.86 0.45 25.36
C ARG A 69 -5.20 -0.85 25.79
N PHE A 70 -4.68 -1.60 24.82
CA PHE A 70 -4.12 -2.93 25.06
C PHE A 70 -2.61 -2.93 24.99
N ASP A 71 -1.99 -3.91 25.62
CA ASP A 71 -0.57 -4.14 25.51
C ASP A 71 -0.16 -4.41 24.05
N ARG A 72 0.71 -3.55 23.52
CA ARG A 72 1.15 -3.55 22.13
C ARG A 72 1.79 -4.86 21.72
N ARG A 73 2.57 -5.46 22.63
CA ARG A 73 3.16 -6.78 22.41
C ARG A 73 2.09 -7.86 22.23
N SER A 74 1.07 -7.85 23.07
CA SER A 74 -0.04 -8.79 22.99
C SER A 74 -0.84 -8.61 21.69
N LEU A 75 -1.05 -7.37 21.24
CA LEU A 75 -1.73 -7.09 19.97
C LEU A 75 -0.91 -7.61 18.77
N MET A 76 0.39 -7.33 18.72
CA MET A 76 1.27 -7.83 17.66
C MET A 76 1.37 -9.37 17.69
N LEU A 77 1.46 -9.96 18.88
CA LEU A 77 1.49 -11.42 19.05
C LEU A 77 0.19 -12.07 18.54
N THR A 78 -0.96 -11.51 18.89
CA THR A 78 -2.27 -11.99 18.43
C THR A 78 -2.39 -11.87 16.91
N ALA A 79 -1.92 -10.79 16.32
CA ALA A 79 -1.94 -10.61 14.87
C ALA A 79 -1.04 -11.63 14.16
N ASN A 80 0.21 -11.79 14.60
CA ASN A 80 1.14 -12.75 13.99
C ASN A 80 0.68 -14.21 14.15
N LEU A 81 0.08 -14.57 15.30
CA LEU A 81 -0.57 -15.89 15.47
C LEU A 81 -1.78 -16.04 14.54
N GLY A 82 -2.58 -15.00 14.37
CA GLY A 82 -3.70 -15.00 13.43
C GLY A 82 -3.25 -15.21 12.00
N TYR A 83 -2.21 -14.53 11.55
CA TYR A 83 -1.59 -14.73 10.23
C TYR A 83 -1.06 -16.15 10.08
N ALA A 84 -0.34 -16.68 11.08
CA ALA A 84 0.17 -18.04 11.05
C ALA A 84 -0.96 -19.07 10.93
N VAL A 85 -2.05 -18.90 11.67
CA VAL A 85 -3.23 -19.77 11.54
C VAL A 85 -3.87 -19.66 10.16
N ALA A 86 -4.02 -18.45 9.63
CA ALA A 86 -4.59 -18.23 8.30
C ALA A 86 -3.71 -18.87 7.20
N SER A 87 -2.38 -18.68 7.25
CA SER A 87 -1.43 -19.32 6.32
C SER A 87 -1.43 -20.84 6.49
N GLY A 88 -1.54 -21.36 7.72
CA GLY A 88 -1.64 -22.80 7.97
C GLY A 88 -2.91 -23.43 7.39
N LEU A 89 -4.07 -22.76 7.54
CA LEU A 89 -5.33 -23.21 6.95
C LEU A 89 -5.29 -23.15 5.43
N LEU A 90 -4.69 -22.10 4.85
CA LEU A 90 -4.51 -21.99 3.42
C LEU A 90 -3.60 -23.08 2.87
N LEU A 91 -2.50 -23.39 3.59
CA LEU A 91 -1.61 -24.52 3.25
C LEU A 91 -2.36 -25.84 3.23
N LEU A 92 -3.16 -26.12 4.27
CA LEU A 92 -3.98 -27.34 4.35
C LEU A 92 -4.96 -27.44 3.19
N ALA A 93 -5.60 -26.33 2.80
CA ALA A 93 -6.52 -26.30 1.67
C ALA A 93 -5.81 -26.66 0.35
N PHE A 94 -4.61 -26.14 0.10
CA PHE A 94 -3.85 -26.46 -1.11
C PHE A 94 -3.30 -27.88 -1.10
N VAL A 95 -2.78 -28.37 0.02
CA VAL A 95 -2.17 -29.71 0.12
C VAL A 95 -3.25 -30.82 0.06
N SER A 96 -4.41 -30.59 0.64
CA SER A 96 -5.54 -31.54 0.58
C SER A 96 -6.20 -31.63 -0.80
N GLY A 97 -5.88 -30.71 -1.72
CA GLY A 97 -6.53 -30.59 -3.02
C GLY A 97 -7.99 -30.11 -2.95
N ALA A 98 -8.46 -29.68 -1.77
CA ALA A 98 -9.82 -29.20 -1.53
C ALA A 98 -9.95 -27.68 -1.56
N PHE A 99 -8.92 -26.97 -2.04
CA PHE A 99 -8.88 -25.52 -2.10
C PHE A 99 -10.10 -24.91 -2.80
N ARG A 100 -10.73 -23.95 -2.15
CA ARG A 100 -11.85 -23.18 -2.68
C ARG A 100 -11.59 -21.68 -2.58
N LEU A 101 -12.00 -20.91 -3.59
CA LEU A 101 -11.77 -19.44 -3.63
C LEU A 101 -12.34 -18.70 -2.43
N TRP A 102 -13.50 -19.11 -1.91
CA TRP A 102 -14.11 -18.47 -0.75
C TRP A 102 -13.24 -18.59 0.52
N GLU A 103 -12.46 -19.68 0.66
CA GLU A 103 -11.52 -19.88 1.78
C GLU A 103 -10.41 -18.83 1.71
N LEU A 104 -9.86 -18.61 0.52
CA LEU A 104 -8.88 -17.54 0.30
C LEU A 104 -9.43 -16.17 0.69
N TYR A 105 -10.66 -15.85 0.27
CA TYR A 105 -11.28 -14.56 0.60
C TYR A 105 -11.52 -14.42 2.11
N ALA A 106 -12.01 -15.46 2.77
CA ALA A 106 -12.25 -15.45 4.21
C ALA A 106 -10.94 -15.28 5.00
N LEU A 107 -9.87 -16.00 4.61
CA LEU A 107 -8.56 -15.88 5.25
C LEU A 107 -7.90 -14.52 4.97
N THR A 108 -8.06 -13.99 3.76
CA THR A 108 -7.58 -12.64 3.42
C THR A 108 -8.32 -11.56 4.20
N LEU A 109 -9.62 -11.69 4.38
CA LEU A 109 -10.42 -10.79 5.23
C LEU A 109 -9.92 -10.83 6.69
N ALA A 110 -9.67 -12.04 7.23
CA ALA A 110 -9.10 -12.21 8.57
C ALA A 110 -7.72 -11.54 8.69
N ASN A 111 -6.85 -11.69 7.69
CA ASN A 111 -5.55 -11.02 7.63
C ASN A 111 -5.72 -9.49 7.63
N GLY A 112 -6.69 -8.96 6.91
CA GLY A 112 -7.01 -7.53 6.94
C GLY A 112 -7.42 -7.05 8.34
N VAL A 113 -8.20 -7.82 9.08
CA VAL A 113 -8.60 -7.51 10.48
C VAL A 113 -7.37 -7.48 11.40
N PHE A 114 -6.49 -8.47 11.30
CA PHE A 114 -5.25 -8.49 12.10
C PHE A 114 -4.34 -7.30 11.76
N GLY A 115 -4.22 -6.93 10.48
CA GLY A 115 -3.43 -5.78 10.04
C GLY A 115 -3.91 -4.45 10.60
N VAL A 116 -5.22 -4.25 10.74
CA VAL A 116 -5.81 -3.05 11.37
C VAL A 116 -5.29 -2.85 12.79
N VAL A 117 -5.02 -3.92 13.51
CA VAL A 117 -4.56 -3.88 14.91
C VAL A 117 -3.04 -3.80 15.00
N GLU A 118 -2.33 -4.55 14.17
CA GLU A 118 -0.87 -4.68 14.21
C GLU A 118 -0.14 -3.39 13.84
N ALA A 119 -0.52 -2.76 12.73
CA ALA A 119 0.20 -1.61 12.20
C ALA A 119 0.26 -0.41 13.18
N PRO A 120 -0.85 0.00 13.85
CA PRO A 120 -0.79 1.02 14.89
C PRO A 120 0.03 0.59 16.12
N ALA A 121 -0.04 -0.69 16.53
CA ALA A 121 0.72 -1.21 17.65
C ALA A 121 2.23 -1.16 17.39
N LEU A 122 2.66 -1.56 16.18
CA LEU A 122 4.05 -1.45 15.74
C LEU A 122 4.52 0.01 15.71
N GLN A 123 3.73 0.89 15.10
CA GLN A 123 4.08 2.31 14.98
C GLN A 123 4.19 3.00 16.36
N ALA A 124 3.29 2.67 17.28
CA ALA A 124 3.33 3.18 18.65
C ALA A 124 4.53 2.64 19.45
N SER A 125 5.07 1.47 19.11
CA SER A 125 6.24 0.89 19.76
C SER A 125 7.52 1.67 19.47
N VAL A 126 7.61 2.37 18.32
CA VAL A 126 8.75 3.25 17.97
C VAL A 126 8.98 4.31 19.04
N ALA A 127 7.90 5.01 19.43
CA ALA A 127 7.98 6.11 20.39
C ALA A 127 8.48 5.68 21.77
N MET A 128 8.30 4.39 22.12
CA MET A 128 8.66 3.85 23.44
C MET A 128 10.04 3.21 23.49
N LEU A 129 10.47 2.61 22.39
CA LEU A 129 11.70 1.83 22.34
C LEU A 129 12.88 2.63 21.79
N VAL A 130 12.59 3.68 20.99
CA VAL A 130 13.64 4.44 20.31
C VAL A 130 13.78 5.83 20.92
N PRO A 131 15.00 6.21 21.39
CA PRO A 131 15.29 7.57 21.85
C PRO A 131 14.98 8.60 20.76
N ASP A 132 14.51 9.80 21.14
CA ASP A 132 14.10 10.88 20.23
C ASP A 132 15.11 11.15 19.11
N ARG A 133 16.41 11.21 19.45
CA ARG A 133 17.52 11.43 18.50
C ARG A 133 17.64 10.39 17.38
N HIS A 134 16.98 9.23 17.49
CA HIS A 134 17.06 8.13 16.53
C HIS A 134 15.72 7.79 15.89
N ARG A 135 14.63 8.50 16.25
CA ARG A 135 13.27 8.24 15.73
C ARG A 135 13.16 8.44 14.22
N ASP A 136 13.81 9.47 13.69
CA ASP A 136 13.78 9.72 12.23
C ASP A 136 14.41 8.56 11.45
N ARG A 137 15.54 8.01 11.98
CA ARG A 137 16.18 6.84 11.38
C ARG A 137 15.31 5.59 11.49
N ALA A 138 14.66 5.39 12.63
CA ALA A 138 13.76 4.25 12.84
C ALA A 138 12.57 4.30 11.89
N ASN A 139 11.94 5.47 11.75
CA ASN A 139 10.84 5.69 10.81
C ASN A 139 11.28 5.50 9.35
N ALA A 140 12.46 5.96 8.97
CA ALA A 140 13.00 5.76 7.64
C ALA A 140 13.21 4.27 7.31
N ILE A 141 13.75 3.48 8.26
CA ILE A 141 13.92 2.03 8.11
C ILE A 141 12.56 1.36 7.96
N GLN A 142 11.57 1.73 8.77
CA GLN A 142 10.21 1.18 8.67
C GLN A 142 9.56 1.49 7.33
N GLN A 143 9.73 2.70 6.79
CA GLN A 143 9.20 3.06 5.48
C GLN A 143 9.86 2.28 4.32
N LEU A 144 11.13 1.90 4.46
CA LEU A 144 11.85 1.09 3.48
C LEU A 144 11.52 -0.41 3.58
N SER A 145 10.90 -0.86 4.68
CA SER A 145 10.61 -2.28 4.92
C SER A 145 9.68 -2.86 3.85
N TYR A 146 8.60 -2.15 3.49
CA TYR A 146 7.65 -2.64 2.49
C TYR A 146 8.25 -2.72 1.08
N PRO A 147 8.81 -1.65 0.48
CA PRO A 147 9.43 -1.75 -0.84
C PRO A 147 10.58 -2.76 -0.88
N GLY A 148 11.41 -2.80 0.18
CA GLY A 148 12.50 -3.76 0.30
C GLY A 148 12.01 -5.21 0.35
N ALA A 149 10.95 -5.47 1.14
CA ALA A 149 10.34 -6.79 1.21
C ALA A 149 9.77 -7.23 -0.14
N VAL A 150 9.09 -6.35 -0.86
CA VAL A 150 8.54 -6.67 -2.20
C VAL A 150 9.65 -6.98 -3.20
N VAL A 151 10.75 -6.21 -3.21
CA VAL A 151 11.91 -6.48 -4.08
C VAL A 151 12.49 -7.87 -3.80
N LEU A 152 12.75 -8.18 -2.53
CA LEU A 152 13.31 -9.48 -2.13
C LEU A 152 12.31 -10.61 -2.39
N ALA A 153 11.05 -10.44 -1.98
CA ALA A 153 10.00 -11.44 -2.18
C ALA A 153 9.79 -11.75 -3.66
N ALA A 154 9.75 -10.74 -4.52
CA ALA A 154 9.58 -10.92 -5.96
C ALA A 154 10.74 -11.70 -6.58
N ALA A 155 11.98 -11.44 -6.16
CA ALA A 155 13.15 -12.19 -6.61
C ALA A 155 13.07 -13.68 -6.24
N PHE A 156 12.55 -13.99 -5.04
CA PHE A 156 12.43 -15.37 -4.55
C PHE A 156 11.14 -16.07 -4.99
N ALA A 157 10.01 -15.36 -5.05
CA ALA A 157 8.69 -15.95 -5.26
C ALA A 157 8.58 -16.72 -6.57
N GLY A 158 9.10 -16.16 -7.66
CA GLY A 158 9.05 -16.80 -8.97
C GLY A 158 9.87 -18.11 -9.03
N VAL A 159 11.05 -18.09 -8.43
CA VAL A 159 11.94 -19.27 -8.33
C VAL A 159 11.35 -20.29 -7.37
N LEU A 160 10.89 -19.84 -6.20
CA LEU A 160 10.32 -20.71 -5.18
C LEU A 160 9.03 -21.39 -5.69
N TYR A 161 8.17 -20.63 -6.36
CA TYR A 161 6.97 -21.19 -6.98
C TYR A 161 7.30 -22.26 -8.03
N ALA A 162 8.32 -22.02 -8.85
CA ALA A 162 8.76 -22.99 -9.87
C ALA A 162 9.36 -24.26 -9.24
N ALA A 163 10.06 -24.15 -8.12
CA ALA A 163 10.74 -25.26 -7.46
C ALA A 163 9.83 -26.09 -6.55
N VAL A 164 9.00 -25.46 -5.73
CA VAL A 164 8.22 -26.12 -4.67
C VAL A 164 6.72 -25.78 -4.69
N GLY A 165 6.27 -25.05 -5.72
CA GLY A 165 4.87 -24.68 -5.89
C GLY A 165 4.35 -23.68 -4.85
N VAL A 166 3.01 -23.49 -4.85
CA VAL A 166 2.34 -22.57 -3.93
C VAL A 166 2.47 -23.02 -2.46
N ALA A 167 2.41 -24.33 -2.23
CA ALA A 167 2.52 -24.88 -0.87
C ALA A 167 3.88 -24.53 -0.21
N GLY A 168 4.98 -24.63 -0.96
CA GLY A 168 6.30 -24.26 -0.46
C GLY A 168 6.42 -22.78 -0.13
N ALA A 169 5.80 -21.90 -0.91
CA ALA A 169 5.77 -20.46 -0.62
C ALA A 169 4.97 -20.15 0.66
N ILE A 170 3.84 -20.84 0.89
CA ILE A 170 3.04 -20.69 2.11
C ILE A 170 3.80 -21.26 3.34
N VAL A 171 4.57 -22.34 3.19
CA VAL A 171 5.42 -22.87 4.29
C VAL A 171 6.46 -21.84 4.70
N VAL A 172 7.10 -21.14 3.75
CA VAL A 172 8.05 -20.06 4.06
C VAL A 172 7.36 -18.92 4.82
N ASP A 173 6.18 -18.51 4.41
CA ASP A 173 5.37 -17.49 5.09
C ASP A 173 5.05 -17.92 6.53
N LEU A 174 4.52 -19.12 6.71
CA LEU A 174 4.22 -19.69 8.02
C LEU A 174 5.46 -19.71 8.92
N PHE A 175 6.61 -20.11 8.38
CA PHE A 175 7.88 -20.12 9.12
C PHE A 175 8.28 -18.71 9.57
N THR A 176 8.15 -17.68 8.71
CA THR A 176 8.48 -16.31 9.08
C THR A 176 7.57 -15.76 10.16
N PHE A 177 6.26 -16.08 10.14
CA PHE A 177 5.33 -15.74 11.23
C PHE A 177 5.70 -16.44 12.54
N MET A 178 6.09 -17.72 12.50
CA MET A 178 6.54 -18.43 13.70
C MET A 178 7.80 -17.81 14.30
N VAL A 179 8.74 -17.33 13.47
CA VAL A 179 9.90 -16.56 13.92
C VAL A 179 9.47 -15.25 14.58
N ALA A 180 8.52 -14.52 13.98
CA ALA A 180 7.98 -13.29 14.57
C ALA A 180 7.32 -13.54 15.93
N VAL A 181 6.51 -14.58 16.04
CA VAL A 181 5.89 -15.01 17.31
C VAL A 181 6.96 -15.35 18.35
N ALA A 182 7.99 -16.12 17.99
CA ALA A 182 9.06 -16.50 18.91
C ALA A 182 9.85 -15.28 19.43
N VAL A 183 10.16 -14.33 18.55
CA VAL A 183 10.82 -13.07 18.91
C VAL A 183 9.93 -12.23 19.82
N LEU A 184 8.66 -12.05 19.49
CA LEU A 184 7.72 -11.30 20.31
C LEU A 184 7.51 -11.94 21.69
N LEU A 185 7.59 -13.27 21.80
CA LEU A 185 7.56 -13.96 23.10
C LEU A 185 8.83 -13.73 23.93
N ALA A 186 9.97 -13.59 23.29
CA ALA A 186 11.27 -13.36 23.96
C ALA A 186 11.49 -11.89 24.37
N VAL A 187 10.86 -10.94 23.66
CA VAL A 187 11.07 -9.50 23.85
C VAL A 187 10.03 -8.92 24.82
N ARG A 188 10.44 -7.92 25.61
CA ARG A 188 9.54 -7.13 26.46
C ARG A 188 9.39 -5.74 25.89
N ILE A 189 8.16 -5.32 25.58
CA ILE A 189 7.82 -3.94 25.21
C ILE A 189 7.28 -3.28 26.48
N PRO A 190 7.85 -2.13 26.92
CA PRO A 190 7.34 -1.41 28.07
C PRO A 190 5.88 -0.97 27.84
N MET A 191 5.04 -1.07 28.84
CA MET A 191 3.68 -0.56 28.78
C MET A 191 3.68 0.92 29.19
N PRO A 192 3.02 1.83 28.47
CA PRO A 192 2.89 3.21 28.94
C PRO A 192 2.09 3.22 30.25
N GLU A 193 2.53 4.06 31.20
CA GLU A 193 1.69 4.34 32.36
C GLU A 193 0.36 4.94 31.90
N PRO A 194 -0.78 4.52 32.46
CA PRO A 194 -2.08 5.08 32.11
C PRO A 194 -2.09 6.58 32.42
N GLY A 195 -1.75 7.42 31.47
CA GLY A 195 -1.80 8.87 31.62
C GLY A 195 -3.24 9.36 31.77
N ALA A 196 -3.42 10.53 32.42
CA ALA A 196 -4.72 11.16 32.61
C ALA A 196 -5.45 11.45 31.27
N GLU A 197 -4.72 11.56 30.15
CA GLU A 197 -5.26 11.75 28.80
C GLU A 197 -5.97 10.50 28.25
N SER A 198 -5.60 9.28 28.68
CA SER A 198 -6.29 8.06 28.26
C SER A 198 -7.70 7.92 28.86
N ARG A 199 -8.01 8.66 29.93
CA ARG A 199 -9.34 8.70 30.56
C ARG A 199 -10.33 9.62 29.83
N SER A 200 -9.84 10.60 29.06
CA SER A 200 -10.70 11.48 28.24
C SER A 200 -11.05 10.88 26.87
N ALA A 201 -10.46 9.75 26.48
CA ALA A 201 -10.78 8.99 25.26
C ALA A 201 -12.18 8.34 25.27
N GLY A 202 -13.01 8.59 26.28
CA GLY A 202 -14.42 8.19 26.35
C GLY A 202 -15.35 8.93 25.37
N SER A 203 -14.90 10.02 24.74
CA SER A 203 -15.68 10.73 23.74
C SER A 203 -15.33 10.22 22.33
N GLY A 204 -15.97 9.13 21.97
CA GLY A 204 -16.22 8.68 20.61
C GLY A 204 -15.09 8.86 19.60
N LEU A 205 -14.27 7.81 19.37
CA LEU A 205 -13.33 7.71 18.25
C LEU A 205 -13.96 8.13 16.91
N TRP A 206 -15.23 7.81 16.70
CA TRP A 206 -16.04 8.31 15.61
C TRP A 206 -16.15 9.84 15.58
N ARG A 207 -16.24 10.52 16.73
CA ARG A 207 -16.24 11.98 16.80
C ARG A 207 -14.89 12.56 16.36
N GLN A 208 -13.78 11.98 16.78
CA GLN A 208 -12.43 12.46 16.40
C GLN A 208 -12.17 12.27 14.90
N SER A 209 -12.62 11.16 14.31
CA SER A 209 -12.57 10.95 12.85
C SER A 209 -13.47 11.95 12.12
N LEU A 210 -14.65 12.23 12.64
CA LEU A 210 -15.56 13.25 12.10
C LEU A 210 -15.00 14.67 12.18
N ASP A 211 -14.21 15.00 13.20
CA ASP A 211 -13.56 16.32 13.33
C ASP A 211 -12.53 16.53 12.22
N GLY A 212 -11.75 15.50 11.87
CA GLY A 212 -10.83 15.55 10.74
C GLY A 212 -11.57 15.77 9.40
N LEU A 213 -12.68 15.06 9.18
CA LEU A 213 -13.52 15.23 7.99
C LEU A 213 -14.20 16.61 7.95
N ARG A 214 -14.70 17.11 9.09
CA ARG A 214 -15.27 18.46 9.19
C ARG A 214 -14.24 19.54 8.89
N TYR A 215 -13.01 19.37 9.38
CA TYR A 215 -11.92 20.29 9.06
C TYR A 215 -11.64 20.31 7.56
N LEU A 216 -11.54 19.14 6.91
CA LEU A 216 -11.34 19.05 5.47
C LEU A 216 -12.52 19.64 4.69
N ALA A 217 -13.75 19.43 5.14
CA ALA A 217 -14.95 20.02 4.51
C ALA A 217 -14.98 21.57 4.61
N ALA A 218 -14.42 22.12 5.70
CA ALA A 218 -14.27 23.55 5.89
C ALA A 218 -13.10 24.17 5.09
N ALA A 219 -12.16 23.33 4.59
CA ALA A 219 -11.00 23.73 3.82
C ALA A 219 -11.10 23.20 2.37
N PRO A 220 -11.84 23.87 1.46
CA PRO A 220 -12.20 23.33 0.15
C PRO A 220 -10.99 22.96 -0.73
N THR A 221 -9.87 23.69 -0.61
CA THR A 221 -8.65 23.37 -1.35
C THR A 221 -8.00 22.07 -0.87
N LEU A 222 -7.96 21.84 0.45
CA LEU A 222 -7.45 20.59 1.02
C LEU A 222 -8.39 19.42 0.71
N LEU A 223 -9.70 19.63 0.77
CA LEU A 223 -10.68 18.63 0.38
C LEU A 223 -10.53 18.24 -1.10
N ALA A 224 -10.39 19.22 -2.00
CA ALA A 224 -10.14 18.96 -3.42
C ALA A 224 -8.86 18.13 -3.61
N LEU A 225 -7.79 18.42 -2.87
CA LEU A 225 -6.56 17.66 -2.91
C LEU A 225 -6.75 16.22 -2.37
N CYS A 226 -7.56 16.03 -1.31
CA CYS A 226 -7.93 14.70 -0.82
C CYS A 226 -8.73 13.91 -1.85
N ILE A 227 -9.71 14.52 -2.51
CA ILE A 227 -10.49 13.88 -3.60
C ILE A 227 -9.56 13.48 -4.75
N TYR A 228 -8.66 14.38 -5.15
CA TYR A 228 -7.65 14.09 -6.17
C TYR A 228 -6.81 12.87 -5.80
N ILE A 229 -6.29 12.81 -4.58
CA ILE A 229 -5.48 11.68 -4.09
C ILE A 229 -6.31 10.39 -4.07
N SER A 230 -7.57 10.45 -3.66
CA SER A 230 -8.46 9.28 -3.66
C SER A 230 -8.66 8.72 -5.07
N LEU A 231 -8.83 9.59 -6.08
CA LEU A 231 -8.94 9.18 -7.48
C LEU A 231 -7.63 8.59 -8.03
N ILE A 232 -6.49 9.19 -7.68
CA ILE A 232 -5.17 8.65 -8.02
C ILE A 232 -4.95 7.29 -7.36
N SER A 233 -5.28 7.16 -6.06
CA SER A 233 -5.18 5.89 -5.32
C SER A 233 -6.12 4.82 -5.89
N ALA A 234 -7.31 5.18 -6.35
CA ALA A 234 -8.21 4.26 -7.02
C ALA A 234 -7.58 3.73 -8.32
N THR A 235 -6.98 4.60 -9.11
CA THR A 235 -6.38 4.23 -10.40
C THR A 235 -5.09 3.44 -10.22
N ALA A 236 -4.13 3.95 -9.47
CA ALA A 236 -2.83 3.31 -9.29
C ALA A 236 -2.89 2.21 -8.20
N GLY A 237 -3.47 2.49 -7.04
CA GLY A 237 -3.52 1.57 -5.91
C GLY A 237 -4.53 0.43 -6.05
N GLY A 238 -5.72 0.74 -6.58
CA GLY A 238 -6.80 -0.24 -6.72
C GLY A 238 -6.77 -0.94 -8.08
N PHE A 239 -6.99 -0.18 -9.14
CA PHE A 239 -7.18 -0.73 -10.48
C PHE A 239 -5.93 -1.37 -11.07
N PHE A 240 -4.80 -0.66 -11.05
CA PHE A 240 -3.54 -1.13 -11.64
C PHE A 240 -2.99 -2.36 -10.92
N TRP A 241 -2.85 -2.32 -9.59
CA TRP A 241 -2.26 -3.43 -8.84
C TRP A 241 -3.12 -4.69 -8.84
N ALA A 242 -4.45 -4.57 -8.91
CA ALA A 242 -5.35 -5.72 -8.98
C ALA A 242 -5.13 -6.58 -10.22
N LEU A 243 -4.72 -5.98 -11.33
CA LEU A 243 -4.53 -6.65 -12.61
C LEU A 243 -3.04 -6.95 -12.93
N MET A 244 -2.11 -6.54 -12.07
CA MET A 244 -0.68 -6.61 -12.33
C MET A 244 -0.19 -8.05 -12.56
N THR A 245 -0.56 -8.99 -11.67
CA THR A 245 -0.14 -10.39 -11.76
C THR A 245 -0.67 -11.09 -13.00
N PRO A 246 -1.99 -11.07 -13.30
CA PRO A 246 -2.51 -11.68 -14.52
C PRO A 246 -1.90 -11.05 -15.78
N TYR A 247 -1.80 -9.72 -15.83
CA TYR A 247 -1.25 -9.00 -16.97
C TYR A 247 0.20 -9.41 -17.31
N VAL A 248 1.07 -9.40 -16.29
CA VAL A 248 2.48 -9.76 -16.52
C VAL A 248 2.62 -11.22 -16.90
N LEU A 249 1.87 -12.14 -16.25
CA LEU A 249 1.89 -13.56 -16.60
C LEU A 249 1.47 -13.83 -18.06
N ASP A 250 0.42 -13.16 -18.53
CA ASP A 250 -0.04 -13.27 -19.92
C ASP A 250 0.97 -12.73 -20.93
N ARG A 251 1.81 -11.75 -20.52
CA ARG A 251 2.82 -11.15 -21.38
C ARG A 251 4.15 -11.93 -21.43
N VAL A 252 4.58 -12.48 -20.29
CA VAL A 252 5.92 -13.09 -20.19
C VAL A 252 5.88 -14.62 -20.09
N HIS A 253 4.73 -15.22 -19.83
CA HIS A 253 4.49 -16.68 -19.71
C HIS A 253 5.46 -17.42 -18.75
N SER A 254 6.11 -16.69 -17.84
CA SER A 254 7.13 -17.18 -16.92
C SER A 254 6.97 -16.58 -15.54
N THR A 255 6.87 -17.41 -14.52
CA THR A 255 6.76 -16.98 -13.12
C THR A 255 8.05 -16.36 -12.60
N THR A 256 9.20 -16.89 -13.03
CA THR A 256 10.50 -16.30 -12.69
C THR A 256 10.66 -14.90 -13.29
N THR A 257 10.27 -14.74 -14.57
CA THR A 257 10.30 -13.43 -15.22
C THR A 257 9.32 -12.44 -14.59
N LEU A 258 8.12 -12.90 -14.15
CA LEU A 258 7.20 -12.09 -13.36
C LEU A 258 7.89 -11.55 -12.09
N GLY A 259 8.54 -12.44 -11.32
CA GLY A 259 9.28 -12.03 -10.13
C GLY A 259 10.35 -10.99 -10.43
N LEU A 260 11.13 -11.18 -11.50
CA LEU A 260 12.15 -10.22 -11.91
C LEU A 260 11.56 -8.87 -12.32
N VAL A 261 10.46 -8.85 -13.08
CA VAL A 261 9.77 -7.62 -13.49
C VAL A 261 9.25 -6.86 -12.27
N VAL A 262 8.59 -7.55 -11.33
CA VAL A 262 8.07 -6.94 -10.10
C VAL A 262 9.21 -6.45 -9.21
N GLY A 263 10.24 -7.26 -8.97
CA GLY A 263 11.39 -6.91 -8.15
C GLY A 263 12.16 -5.69 -8.71
N THR A 264 12.45 -5.71 -10.01
CA THR A 264 13.09 -4.56 -10.68
C THR A 264 12.18 -3.33 -10.62
N GLY A 265 10.88 -3.51 -10.84
CA GLY A 265 9.92 -2.42 -10.71
C GLY A 265 9.96 -1.77 -9.33
N PHE A 266 9.82 -2.56 -8.25
CA PHE A 266 9.81 -2.01 -6.89
C PHE A 266 11.17 -1.43 -6.42
N SER A 267 12.30 -1.80 -7.04
CA SER A 267 13.57 -1.13 -6.78
C SER A 267 13.52 0.37 -7.13
N GLY A 268 12.61 0.76 -8.03
CA GLY A 268 12.30 2.16 -8.33
C GLY A 268 11.81 2.92 -7.10
N ALA A 269 11.00 2.32 -6.23
CA ALA A 269 10.54 2.98 -5.01
C ALA A 269 11.70 3.30 -4.04
N ILE A 270 12.66 2.40 -3.91
CA ILE A 270 13.87 2.61 -3.11
C ILE A 270 14.71 3.73 -3.73
N ALA A 271 14.99 3.65 -5.03
CA ALA A 271 15.74 4.68 -5.75
C ALA A 271 15.05 6.04 -5.68
N GLY A 272 13.73 6.08 -5.83
CA GLY A 272 12.92 7.30 -5.73
C GLY A 272 12.94 7.93 -4.33
N ALA A 273 12.89 7.12 -3.28
CA ALA A 273 12.99 7.60 -1.91
C ALA A 273 14.36 8.23 -1.63
N LEU A 274 15.45 7.60 -2.09
CA LEU A 274 16.80 8.13 -1.98
C LEU A 274 16.97 9.43 -2.79
N ALA A 275 16.45 9.44 -4.03
CA ALA A 275 16.48 10.63 -4.88
C ALA A 275 15.69 11.79 -4.28
N MET A 276 14.50 11.53 -3.72
CA MET A 276 13.70 12.56 -3.04
C MET A 276 14.39 13.09 -1.79
N ALA A 277 15.03 12.22 -1.00
CA ALA A 277 15.80 12.61 0.17
C ALA A 277 16.99 13.50 -0.19
N ALA A 278 17.66 13.24 -1.30
CA ALA A 278 18.78 14.03 -1.79
C ALA A 278 18.35 15.37 -2.39
N TRP A 279 17.20 15.40 -3.13
CA TRP A 279 16.76 16.59 -3.86
C TRP A 279 15.86 17.53 -3.02
N GLY A 280 14.99 16.98 -2.16
CA GLY A 280 14.07 17.73 -1.31
C GLY A 280 12.81 18.26 -2.00
N GLY A 281 12.65 18.05 -3.30
CA GLY A 281 11.48 18.48 -4.08
C GLY A 281 11.52 19.95 -4.53
N THR A 282 10.48 20.37 -5.25
CA THR A 282 10.30 21.76 -5.71
C THR A 282 9.70 22.67 -4.62
N ARG A 283 9.84 23.94 -4.82
CA ARG A 283 9.08 24.98 -4.07
C ARG A 283 8.38 25.88 -5.09
N PRO A 284 7.05 25.92 -5.12
CA PRO A 284 6.05 25.19 -4.28
C PRO A 284 6.06 23.65 -4.48
N ARG A 285 5.77 22.91 -3.40
CA ARG A 285 5.77 21.44 -3.38
C ARG A 285 4.68 20.81 -4.25
N ILE A 286 3.59 21.56 -4.49
CA ILE A 286 2.50 21.10 -5.35
C ILE A 286 2.99 20.74 -6.75
N HIS A 287 4.04 21.38 -7.27
CA HIS A 287 4.62 21.01 -8.57
C HIS A 287 5.25 19.62 -8.53
N THR A 288 5.92 19.26 -7.42
CA THR A 288 6.43 17.89 -7.22
C THR A 288 5.30 16.87 -7.22
N VAL A 289 4.19 17.13 -6.50
CA VAL A 289 3.02 16.24 -6.48
C VAL A 289 2.47 16.04 -7.89
N MET A 290 2.20 17.13 -8.61
CA MET A 290 1.59 17.06 -9.94
C MET A 290 2.51 16.42 -10.97
N ALA A 291 3.80 16.75 -10.98
CA ALA A 291 4.78 16.12 -11.88
C ALA A 291 4.92 14.62 -11.62
N SER A 292 5.00 14.23 -10.36
CA SER A 292 5.12 12.82 -9.96
C SER A 292 3.88 12.01 -10.37
N THR A 293 2.68 12.54 -10.14
CA THR A 293 1.44 11.85 -10.53
C THR A 293 1.23 11.81 -12.03
N LEU A 294 1.66 12.83 -12.77
CA LEU A 294 1.66 12.83 -14.23
C LEU A 294 2.59 11.73 -14.76
N LEU A 295 3.83 11.66 -14.27
CA LEU A 295 4.79 10.63 -14.63
C LEU A 295 4.31 9.23 -14.22
N ALA A 296 3.61 9.08 -13.10
CA ALA A 296 2.98 7.82 -12.72
C ALA A 296 1.91 7.39 -13.73
N GLY A 297 1.05 8.32 -14.19
CA GLY A 297 0.08 8.05 -15.26
C GLY A 297 0.73 7.63 -16.57
N VAL A 298 1.83 8.29 -16.95
CA VAL A 298 2.66 7.88 -18.10
C VAL A 298 3.22 6.47 -17.87
N GLY A 299 3.76 6.17 -16.69
CA GLY A 299 4.27 4.84 -16.33
C GLY A 299 3.21 3.75 -16.46
N ILE A 300 1.98 4.00 -15.99
CA ILE A 300 0.84 3.07 -16.14
C ILE A 300 0.52 2.87 -17.65
N SER A 301 0.47 3.94 -18.43
CA SER A 301 0.22 3.83 -19.88
C SER A 301 1.32 3.04 -20.60
N LEU A 302 2.60 3.30 -20.27
CA LEU A 302 3.73 2.55 -20.81
C LEU A 302 3.70 1.07 -20.43
N THR A 303 3.25 0.74 -19.20
CA THR A 303 3.04 -0.65 -18.81
C THR A 303 2.01 -1.32 -19.72
N GLY A 304 0.90 -0.65 -20.05
CA GLY A 304 -0.11 -1.18 -20.98
C GLY A 304 0.38 -1.39 -22.40
N LEU A 305 1.34 -0.59 -22.85
CA LEU A 305 1.97 -0.70 -24.18
C LEU A 305 3.09 -1.76 -24.22
N ALA A 306 3.62 -2.17 -23.08
CA ALA A 306 4.74 -3.07 -22.98
C ALA A 306 4.36 -4.50 -23.42
N ARG A 307 5.21 -5.11 -24.26
CA ARG A 307 5.00 -6.44 -24.86
C ARG A 307 6.04 -7.46 -24.43
N SER A 308 7.03 -7.06 -23.65
CA SER A 308 8.12 -7.92 -23.16
C SER A 308 8.57 -7.50 -21.77
N ALA A 309 9.39 -8.33 -21.12
CA ALA A 309 9.81 -8.15 -19.75
C ALA A 309 10.54 -6.83 -19.48
N VAL A 310 11.43 -6.41 -20.39
CA VAL A 310 12.25 -5.20 -20.19
C VAL A 310 11.42 -3.91 -20.15
N PRO A 311 10.56 -3.62 -21.15
CA PRO A 311 9.67 -2.46 -21.08
C PRO A 311 8.70 -2.52 -19.87
N LEU A 312 8.21 -3.72 -19.51
CA LEU A 312 7.39 -3.90 -18.31
C LEU A 312 8.13 -3.51 -17.03
N ALA A 313 9.35 -4.00 -16.86
CA ALA A 313 10.18 -3.66 -15.71
C ALA A 313 10.52 -2.17 -15.67
N ALA A 314 10.86 -1.57 -16.81
CA ALA A 314 11.21 -0.15 -16.92
C ALA A 314 10.01 0.77 -16.61
N SER A 315 8.82 0.45 -17.15
CA SER A 315 7.61 1.24 -16.88
C SER A 315 7.15 1.12 -15.42
N LEU A 316 7.26 -0.07 -14.83
CA LEU A 316 6.97 -0.31 -13.44
C LEU A 316 7.99 0.39 -12.52
N PHE A 317 9.27 0.38 -12.88
CA PHE A 317 10.30 1.14 -12.19
C PHE A 317 9.98 2.64 -12.20
N LEU A 318 9.63 3.21 -13.36
CA LEU A 318 9.22 4.62 -13.45
C LEU A 318 8.03 4.92 -12.55
N LEU A 319 6.98 4.08 -12.58
CA LEU A 319 5.79 4.25 -11.75
C LEU A 319 6.14 4.28 -10.27
N THR A 320 6.90 3.29 -9.79
CA THR A 320 7.25 3.18 -8.37
C THR A 320 8.27 4.23 -7.94
N PHE A 321 9.19 4.63 -8.82
CA PHE A 321 10.20 5.68 -8.57
C PHE A 321 9.58 7.01 -8.19
N VAL A 322 8.46 7.39 -8.81
CA VAL A 322 7.85 8.70 -8.58
C VAL A 322 6.92 8.75 -7.35
N ILE A 323 6.49 7.61 -6.81
CA ILE A 323 5.58 7.54 -5.65
C ILE A 323 6.14 8.25 -4.40
N PRO A 324 7.41 8.04 -3.99
CA PRO A 324 7.98 8.72 -2.82
C PRO A 324 8.00 10.25 -2.95
N PHE A 325 8.16 10.77 -4.16
CA PHE A 325 8.14 12.22 -4.40
C PHE A 325 6.76 12.81 -4.13
N ALA A 326 5.71 12.15 -4.66
CA ALA A 326 4.34 12.58 -4.41
C ALA A 326 3.98 12.53 -2.92
N ASN A 327 4.30 11.41 -2.24
CA ASN A 327 3.97 11.20 -0.84
C ASN A 327 4.68 12.19 0.09
N ALA A 328 5.98 12.42 -0.10
CA ALA A 328 6.76 13.34 0.73
C ALA A 328 6.30 14.80 0.55
N ALA A 329 6.11 15.23 -0.70
CA ALA A 329 5.66 16.59 -1.01
C ALA A 329 4.24 16.83 -0.45
N LEU A 330 3.34 15.86 -0.62
CA LEU A 330 1.97 15.93 -0.12
C LEU A 330 1.92 16.02 1.40
N SER A 331 2.62 15.12 2.10
CA SER A 331 2.71 15.14 3.57
C SER A 331 3.21 16.49 4.07
N SER A 332 4.20 17.08 3.38
CA SER A 332 4.75 18.38 3.73
C SER A 332 3.76 19.53 3.50
N ILE A 333 2.91 19.47 2.45
CA ILE A 333 1.84 20.47 2.22
C ILE A 333 0.83 20.41 3.38
N PHE A 334 0.35 19.21 3.75
CA PHE A 334 -0.61 19.07 4.85
C PHE A 334 -0.01 19.51 6.20
N GLN A 335 1.24 19.12 6.51
CA GLN A 335 1.93 19.53 7.74
C GLN A 335 2.06 21.06 7.85
N GLY A 336 2.29 21.74 6.72
CA GLY A 336 2.40 23.22 6.71
C GLY A 336 1.07 23.95 6.82
N ARG A 337 -0.06 23.28 6.50
CA ARG A 337 -1.39 23.90 6.46
C ARG A 337 -2.24 23.57 7.68
N VAL A 338 -2.04 22.43 8.31
CA VAL A 338 -2.86 21.93 9.40
C VAL A 338 -2.17 22.18 10.74
N ALA A 339 -2.90 22.76 11.69
CA ALA A 339 -2.39 23.00 13.05
C ALA A 339 -1.87 21.71 13.70
N PRO A 340 -0.72 21.74 14.43
CA PRO A 340 -0.10 20.53 15.00
C PRO A 340 -1.06 19.65 15.82
N GLY A 341 -1.97 20.25 16.60
CA GLY A 341 -2.96 19.52 17.40
C GLY A 341 -4.07 18.83 16.59
N LEU A 342 -4.23 19.15 15.30
CA LEU A 342 -5.24 18.56 14.40
C LEU A 342 -4.62 17.63 13.36
N GLN A 343 -3.29 17.65 13.20
CA GLN A 343 -2.60 16.89 12.14
C GLN A 343 -2.95 15.41 12.18
N GLY A 344 -2.94 14.77 13.34
CA GLY A 344 -3.27 13.35 13.47
C GLY A 344 -4.68 13.02 12.95
N ARG A 345 -5.69 13.84 13.28
CA ARG A 345 -7.08 13.66 12.84
C ARG A 345 -7.25 13.90 11.34
N VAL A 346 -6.60 14.94 10.81
CA VAL A 346 -6.67 15.27 9.39
C VAL A 346 -5.93 14.23 8.54
N PHE A 347 -4.74 13.76 8.96
CA PHE A 347 -4.02 12.68 8.28
C PHE A 347 -4.79 11.36 8.30
N ALA A 348 -5.45 11.03 9.41
CA ALA A 348 -6.31 9.86 9.48
C ALA A 348 -7.49 9.96 8.51
N ALA A 349 -8.18 11.11 8.47
CA ALA A 349 -9.27 11.37 7.53
C ALA A 349 -8.80 11.34 6.07
N MET A 350 -7.63 11.93 5.77
CA MET A 350 -7.02 11.88 4.44
C MET A 350 -6.70 10.43 4.02
N GLY A 351 -6.11 9.64 4.92
CA GLY A 351 -5.82 8.23 4.67
C GLY A 351 -7.09 7.41 4.38
N GLN A 352 -8.15 7.62 5.15
CA GLN A 352 -9.45 6.97 4.95
C GLN A 352 -10.08 7.35 3.60
N LEU A 353 -10.10 8.64 3.27
CA LEU A 353 -10.60 9.12 1.97
C LEU A 353 -9.76 8.57 0.81
N GLY A 354 -8.42 8.55 0.95
CA GLY A 354 -7.51 7.99 -0.04
C GLY A 354 -7.71 6.50 -0.26
N ALA A 355 -8.01 5.74 0.81
CA ALA A 355 -8.21 4.30 0.74
C ALA A 355 -9.63 3.89 0.30
N LEU A 356 -10.61 4.78 0.35
CA LEU A 356 -12.02 4.44 0.13
C LEU A 356 -12.31 3.94 -1.29
N LEU A 357 -11.74 4.58 -2.30
CA LEU A 357 -12.03 4.28 -3.71
C LEU A 357 -11.19 3.14 -4.29
N ALA A 358 -10.04 2.81 -3.69
CA ALA A 358 -9.14 1.79 -4.21
C ALA A 358 -9.78 0.39 -4.26
N PRO A 359 -10.47 -0.12 -3.24
CA PRO A 359 -11.16 -1.41 -3.30
C PRO A 359 -12.31 -1.43 -4.31
N LEU A 360 -13.02 -0.31 -4.47
CA LEU A 360 -14.09 -0.18 -5.49
C LEU A 360 -13.49 -0.28 -6.90
N ALA A 361 -12.35 0.34 -7.13
CA ALA A 361 -11.63 0.22 -8.38
C ALA A 361 -11.13 -1.22 -8.62
N SER A 362 -10.60 -1.89 -7.60
CA SER A 362 -10.20 -3.30 -7.67
C SER A 362 -11.40 -4.21 -7.97
N LEU A 363 -12.55 -3.96 -7.34
CA LEU A 363 -13.77 -4.72 -7.55
C LEU A 363 -14.27 -4.65 -9.01
N THR A 364 -14.07 -3.50 -9.65
CA THR A 364 -14.48 -3.31 -11.05
C THR A 364 -13.42 -3.78 -12.05
N ALA A 365 -12.14 -3.73 -11.69
CA ALA A 365 -11.02 -4.04 -12.57
C ALA A 365 -11.07 -5.46 -13.14
N GLY A 366 -11.25 -6.48 -12.27
CA GLY A 366 -11.31 -7.88 -12.67
C GLY A 366 -12.46 -8.19 -13.65
N PRO A 367 -13.72 -7.91 -13.31
CA PRO A 367 -14.84 -8.11 -14.20
C PRO A 367 -14.75 -7.36 -15.52
N LEU A 368 -14.20 -6.14 -15.53
CA LEU A 368 -13.94 -5.40 -16.77
C LEU A 368 -12.91 -6.10 -17.65
N ALA A 369 -11.83 -6.61 -17.06
CA ALA A 369 -10.83 -7.38 -17.78
C ALA A 369 -11.45 -8.65 -18.38
N ASP A 370 -12.08 -9.48 -17.54
CA ASP A 370 -12.51 -10.82 -17.93
C ASP A 370 -13.73 -10.83 -18.88
N ARG A 371 -14.65 -9.87 -18.74
CA ARG A 371 -15.94 -9.87 -19.48
C ARG A 371 -16.00 -8.87 -20.63
N VAL A 372 -15.16 -7.83 -20.61
CA VAL A 372 -15.23 -6.75 -21.58
C VAL A 372 -13.98 -6.67 -22.44
N PHE A 373 -12.81 -6.45 -21.82
CA PHE A 373 -11.61 -6.10 -22.55
C PHE A 373 -10.87 -7.31 -23.14
N GLU A 374 -10.71 -8.41 -22.41
CA GLU A 374 -10.07 -9.61 -22.96
C GLU A 374 -10.92 -10.26 -24.06
N PRO A 375 -12.27 -10.42 -23.93
CA PRO A 375 -13.08 -10.89 -25.04
C PRO A 375 -13.13 -9.94 -26.25
N ALA A 376 -12.90 -8.64 -26.06
CA ALA A 376 -12.88 -7.68 -27.15
C ALA A 376 -11.66 -7.89 -28.09
N VAL A 377 -10.59 -8.51 -27.61
CA VAL A 377 -9.38 -8.80 -28.42
C VAL A 377 -9.71 -9.66 -29.63
N ALA A 378 -10.67 -10.58 -29.51
CA ALA A 378 -11.12 -11.45 -30.62
C ALA A 378 -12.04 -10.76 -31.62
N ARG A 379 -12.52 -9.53 -31.35
CA ARG A 379 -13.49 -8.84 -32.20
C ARG A 379 -12.79 -8.09 -33.35
N PRO A 380 -13.41 -7.95 -34.53
CA PRO A 380 -12.84 -7.25 -35.68
C PRO A 380 -12.42 -5.80 -35.40
N GLY A 381 -13.15 -5.09 -34.54
CA GLY A 381 -12.86 -3.71 -34.16
C GLY A 381 -11.55 -3.53 -33.36
N TRP A 382 -11.01 -4.63 -32.80
CA TRP A 382 -9.74 -4.59 -32.08
C TRP A 382 -8.55 -4.13 -32.92
N ARG A 383 -8.61 -4.32 -34.25
CA ARG A 383 -7.55 -3.89 -35.18
C ARG A 383 -7.18 -2.41 -35.03
N ALA A 384 -8.15 -1.57 -34.63
CA ALA A 384 -7.91 -0.14 -34.43
C ALA A 384 -6.91 0.16 -33.30
N VAL A 385 -6.82 -0.70 -32.29
CA VAL A 385 -5.94 -0.53 -31.12
C VAL A 385 -4.82 -1.58 -31.03
N ALA A 386 -4.88 -2.64 -31.83
CA ALA A 386 -3.91 -3.72 -31.84
C ALA A 386 -2.47 -3.27 -32.17
N TRP A 387 -2.30 -2.21 -32.92
CA TRP A 387 -0.99 -1.62 -33.19
C TRP A 387 -0.29 -1.16 -31.90
N ALA A 388 -1.04 -0.65 -30.91
CA ALA A 388 -0.52 -0.16 -29.64
C ALA A 388 -0.33 -1.29 -28.60
N VAL A 389 -1.38 -2.06 -28.32
CA VAL A 389 -1.40 -3.04 -27.20
C VAL A 389 -1.20 -4.48 -27.66
N GLY A 390 -1.21 -4.77 -28.96
CA GLY A 390 -1.11 -6.11 -29.53
C GLY A 390 -2.46 -6.83 -29.56
N ALA A 391 -2.42 -8.14 -29.91
CA ALA A 391 -3.59 -9.02 -29.96
C ALA A 391 -3.35 -10.36 -29.23
N ALA A 392 -2.28 -10.48 -28.46
CA ALA A 392 -1.97 -11.63 -27.63
C ALA A 392 -2.77 -11.57 -26.30
N PRO A 393 -2.85 -12.65 -25.53
CA PRO A 393 -3.42 -12.64 -24.18
C PRO A 393 -2.84 -11.50 -23.34
N GLY A 394 -3.68 -10.87 -22.51
CA GLY A 394 -3.33 -9.65 -21.76
C GLY A 394 -3.42 -8.35 -22.57
N ALA A 395 -3.80 -8.38 -23.86
CA ALA A 395 -3.94 -7.17 -24.66
C ALA A 395 -5.12 -6.30 -24.18
N GLY A 396 -6.18 -6.93 -23.71
CA GLY A 396 -7.33 -6.27 -23.11
C GLY A 396 -6.94 -5.50 -21.84
N ILE A 397 -6.24 -6.15 -20.92
CA ILE A 397 -5.70 -5.49 -19.72
C ILE A 397 -4.70 -4.38 -20.10
N GLY A 398 -3.87 -4.60 -21.13
CA GLY A 398 -2.97 -3.58 -21.67
C GLY A 398 -3.69 -2.30 -22.09
N LEU A 399 -4.82 -2.43 -22.80
CA LEU A 399 -5.65 -1.29 -23.19
C LEU A 399 -6.27 -0.59 -21.95
N MET A 400 -6.73 -1.38 -20.96
CA MET A 400 -7.24 -0.82 -19.71
C MET A 400 -6.17 0.04 -19.00
N TYR A 401 -4.91 -0.40 -18.98
CA TYR A 401 -3.81 0.38 -18.40
C TYR A 401 -3.51 1.66 -19.20
N VAL A 402 -3.56 1.60 -20.53
CA VAL A 402 -3.41 2.81 -21.36
C VAL A 402 -4.50 3.82 -21.02
N ILE A 403 -5.77 3.37 -20.96
CA ILE A 403 -6.91 4.24 -20.62
C ILE A 403 -6.75 4.80 -19.21
N ALA A 404 -6.41 3.96 -18.22
CA ALA A 404 -6.23 4.37 -16.83
C ALA A 404 -5.09 5.38 -16.66
N GLY A 405 -3.98 5.17 -17.35
CA GLY A 405 -2.84 6.09 -17.33
C GLY A 405 -3.17 7.43 -18.00
N LEU A 406 -3.83 7.43 -19.15
CA LEU A 406 -4.30 8.65 -19.82
C LEU A 406 -5.35 9.40 -18.98
N TRP A 407 -6.27 8.66 -18.34
CA TRP A 407 -7.19 9.23 -17.36
C TRP A 407 -6.45 9.94 -16.22
N MET A 408 -5.43 9.30 -15.66
CA MET A 408 -4.62 9.86 -14.58
C MET A 408 -3.86 11.12 -15.03
N VAL A 409 -3.29 11.11 -16.23
CA VAL A 409 -2.64 12.28 -16.85
C VAL A 409 -3.64 13.42 -17.04
N GLY A 410 -4.82 13.12 -17.63
CA GLY A 410 -5.88 14.12 -17.86
C GLY A 410 -6.41 14.71 -16.55
N LEU A 411 -6.66 13.86 -15.55
CA LEU A 411 -7.08 14.28 -14.21
C LEU A 411 -6.03 15.19 -13.57
N THR A 412 -4.76 14.82 -13.62
CA THR A 412 -3.67 15.62 -13.07
C THR A 412 -3.55 16.97 -13.78
N ALA A 413 -3.65 17.00 -15.09
CA ALA A 413 -3.64 18.23 -15.89
C ALA A 413 -4.83 19.14 -15.54
N ALA A 414 -6.04 18.57 -15.40
CA ALA A 414 -7.24 19.31 -15.02
C ALA A 414 -7.12 19.93 -13.62
N PHE A 415 -6.60 19.14 -12.64
CA PHE A 415 -6.36 19.67 -11.29
C PHE A 415 -5.28 20.75 -11.28
N TYR A 416 -4.21 20.57 -12.02
CA TYR A 416 -3.12 21.56 -12.12
C TYR A 416 -3.56 22.84 -12.85
N ALA A 417 -4.53 22.77 -13.75
CA ALA A 417 -5.11 23.96 -14.38
C ALA A 417 -5.81 24.90 -13.38
N SER A 418 -6.30 24.36 -12.25
CA SER A 418 -6.96 25.16 -11.20
C SER A 418 -5.97 26.09 -10.50
N PRO A 419 -6.21 27.43 -10.48
CA PRO A 419 -5.37 28.37 -9.73
C PRO A 419 -5.36 28.10 -8.23
N ALA A 420 -6.47 27.61 -7.66
CA ALA A 420 -6.58 27.25 -6.24
C ALA A 420 -5.60 26.15 -5.85
N VAL A 421 -5.45 25.11 -6.69
CA VAL A 421 -4.51 24.01 -6.47
C VAL A 421 -3.07 24.50 -6.60
N ARG A 422 -2.76 25.28 -7.63
CA ARG A 422 -1.39 25.83 -7.83
C ARG A 422 -0.95 26.76 -6.70
N ARG A 423 -1.89 27.45 -6.06
CA ARG A 423 -1.63 28.40 -4.98
C ARG A 423 -1.92 27.82 -3.59
N VAL A 424 -2.07 26.50 -3.47
CA VAL A 424 -2.41 25.87 -2.19
C VAL A 424 -1.43 26.22 -1.06
N GLU A 425 -0.15 26.40 -1.38
CA GLU A 425 0.88 26.78 -0.40
C GLU A 425 0.99 28.30 -0.18
N ALA A 426 0.49 29.12 -1.11
CA ALA A 426 0.53 30.58 -1.01
C ALA A 426 -0.63 31.17 -0.21
N ALA A 427 -1.74 30.43 -0.03
CA ALA A 427 -2.84 30.85 0.81
C ALA A 427 -2.40 30.86 2.28
N PRO A 428 -2.89 31.81 3.11
CA PRO A 428 -2.55 31.83 4.53
C PRO A 428 -2.92 30.48 5.18
N PRO A 429 -2.15 30.00 6.18
CA PRO A 429 -2.49 28.79 6.89
C PRO A 429 -3.88 28.94 7.52
N ASP A 430 -4.66 27.86 7.55
CA ASP A 430 -6.03 27.83 8.09
C ASP A 430 -6.05 27.98 9.64
N HIS A 431 -4.91 28.34 10.26
CA HIS A 431 -4.72 28.62 11.69
C HIS A 431 -3.69 29.75 11.88
N PRO A 432 -3.80 30.57 12.94
CA PRO A 432 -2.80 31.59 13.25
C PRO A 432 -1.44 30.92 13.50
N THR A 433 -0.42 31.36 12.78
CA THR A 433 0.97 30.96 13.06
C THR A 433 1.43 31.61 14.35
N ALA A 434 2.31 30.96 15.12
CA ALA A 434 2.87 31.49 16.36
C ALA A 434 3.52 32.91 16.19
N ALA A 435 3.90 33.27 14.97
CA ALA A 435 4.38 34.61 14.63
C ALA A 435 3.26 35.69 14.63
N GLY A 436 2.01 35.32 14.32
CA GLY A 436 0.86 36.23 14.36
C GLY A 436 0.28 36.41 15.78
N ALA A 437 0.53 35.46 16.69
CA ALA A 437 0.11 35.55 18.08
C ALA A 437 1.05 36.40 18.95
N ALA A 438 2.25 36.73 18.47
CA ALA A 438 3.22 37.61 19.16
C ALA A 438 3.06 39.08 18.78
N SER A 439 2.19 39.41 17.81
CA SER A 439 1.94 40.77 17.31
C SER A 439 0.51 41.28 17.56
N ALA A 440 -0.32 40.53 18.28
CA ALA A 440 -1.63 40.89 18.77
C ALA A 440 -1.65 40.93 20.31
#